data_d5715a9bed95a167935c5017f89cdeb4
#
_entry.id   d5715a9bed95a167935c5017f89cdeb4
#
_cell.length_a   1.000
_cell.length_b   1.000
_cell.length_c   1.000
_cell.angle_alpha   90.00
_cell.angle_beta   90.00
_cell.angle_gamma   90.00
#
_symmetry.space_group_name_H-M   'P 1'
#
loop_
_entity.id
_entity.type
_entity.pdbx_description
1 polymer ?
#
loop_
_entity_poly.entity_id
_entity_poly.type
_entity_poly.pdbx_seq_one_letter_code
_entity_poly.pdbx_strand_id
1 'polypeptide(L)'
;MAYQLSLLDKAPVAEGESPGAALQRTLRLAQQAEKWGYHRFWLAEHHNIEQLASPSPEVLIAWIAAQTTRIRLGSGGVMLQHYSPYKVAENFNVLASLAPGRIDLGIGKAPGGLPLSTRALQRGVHQDEKGSFAEQLRQLAHWLAPGAAQENKDETLRATPIPARPAQRFLLGGSEQSAQLAAELGWQFVFAAHINGDRPLLERALKTYSHLTRGKRALVAVQVVVADSPAQADLLVAGLKQFHVQVKDGPGVNVASLEQAERYVRQGGFTDYLIEPRTPSLLKGTASQVHAQLDALHQNFSIDEFVIDTPVADARARYRSLELLATHQWVAA
;
A
#
# COMPACT_ATOMS: atom_id res chain seq x y z
N MET A 1 -4.17 -20.04 12.65
CA MET A 1 -3.15 -19.77 11.62
C MET A 1 -1.93 -19.19 12.22
N ALA A 2 -0.81 -19.41 11.55
CA ALA A 2 0.46 -18.87 11.97
C ALA A 2 0.68 -17.40 11.50
N TYR A 3 -0.20 -16.85 10.64
CA TYR A 3 -0.09 -15.48 10.11
C TYR A 3 -1.46 -14.78 10.01
N GLN A 4 -1.44 -13.47 9.90
CA GLN A 4 -2.61 -12.61 9.71
C GLN A 4 -2.78 -12.24 8.23
N LEU A 5 -4.04 -11.98 7.83
CA LEU A 5 -4.38 -11.43 6.52
C LEU A 5 -4.91 -10.01 6.67
N SER A 6 -4.37 -9.11 5.87
CA SER A 6 -4.77 -7.71 5.73
C SER A 6 -5.09 -7.40 4.28
N LEU A 7 -5.89 -6.38 4.00
CA LEU A 7 -6.26 -5.99 2.65
C LEU A 7 -5.63 -4.67 2.23
N LEU A 8 -5.24 -4.58 0.95
CA LEU A 8 -4.90 -3.35 0.26
C LEU A 8 -5.95 -3.09 -0.82
N ASP A 9 -6.75 -2.04 -0.65
CA ASP A 9 -7.76 -1.62 -1.63
C ASP A 9 -7.30 -0.36 -2.37
N LYS A 10 -7.47 -0.38 -3.69
CA LYS A 10 -7.18 0.72 -4.60
C LYS A 10 -8.46 1.48 -5.01
N ALA A 11 -9.61 1.13 -4.44
CA ALA A 11 -10.94 1.58 -4.85
C ALA A 11 -11.14 1.49 -6.37
N PRO A 12 -10.98 0.28 -6.98
CA PRO A 12 -11.09 0.15 -8.43
C PRO A 12 -12.51 0.49 -8.91
N VAL A 13 -12.61 1.20 -10.02
CA VAL A 13 -13.86 1.51 -10.71
C VAL A 13 -14.10 0.43 -11.75
N ALA A 14 -15.18 -0.35 -11.60
CA ALA A 14 -15.53 -1.39 -12.56
C ALA A 14 -16.08 -0.78 -13.86
N GLU A 15 -16.10 -1.56 -14.94
CA GLU A 15 -16.68 -1.12 -16.20
C GLU A 15 -18.15 -0.69 -16.03
N GLY A 16 -18.50 0.50 -16.50
CA GLY A 16 -19.84 1.07 -16.37
C GLY A 16 -20.21 1.57 -14.96
N GLU A 17 -19.29 1.47 -13.98
CA GLU A 17 -19.52 1.95 -12.62
C GLU A 17 -19.12 3.43 -12.47
N SER A 18 -19.89 4.20 -11.71
CA SER A 18 -19.48 5.56 -11.34
C SER A 18 -18.41 5.53 -10.22
N PRO A 19 -17.51 6.53 -10.14
CA PRO A 19 -16.56 6.64 -9.03
C PRO A 19 -17.23 6.64 -7.66
N GLY A 20 -18.38 7.29 -7.52
CA GLY A 20 -19.15 7.29 -6.27
C GLY A 20 -19.64 5.90 -5.88
N ALA A 21 -20.10 5.08 -6.85
CA ALA A 21 -20.51 3.69 -6.60
C ALA A 21 -19.30 2.82 -6.20
N ALA A 22 -18.14 3.01 -6.83
CA ALA A 22 -16.90 2.34 -6.47
C ALA A 22 -16.46 2.65 -5.03
N LEU A 23 -16.53 3.91 -4.60
CA LEU A 23 -16.25 4.31 -3.22
C LEU A 23 -17.22 3.68 -2.21
N GLN A 24 -18.53 3.66 -2.53
CA GLN A 24 -19.50 2.95 -1.70
C GLN A 24 -19.23 1.44 -1.60
N ARG A 25 -18.75 0.84 -2.69
CA ARG A 25 -18.35 -0.57 -2.71
C ARG A 25 -17.10 -0.82 -1.86
N THR A 26 -16.13 0.10 -1.88
CA THR A 26 -14.94 0.07 -1.00
C THR A 26 -15.35 0.10 0.48
N LEU A 27 -16.30 0.96 0.86
CA LEU A 27 -16.84 0.97 2.23
C LEU A 27 -17.48 -0.38 2.60
N ARG A 28 -18.38 -0.90 1.72
CA ARG A 28 -19.01 -2.22 1.98
C ARG A 28 -17.95 -3.33 2.10
N LEU A 29 -16.90 -3.28 1.30
CA LEU A 29 -15.80 -4.25 1.39
C LEU A 29 -15.06 -4.13 2.72
N ALA A 30 -14.78 -2.92 3.22
CA ALA A 30 -14.15 -2.73 4.53
C ALA A 30 -15.01 -3.30 5.67
N GLN A 31 -16.33 -3.08 5.62
CA GLN A 31 -17.28 -3.64 6.58
C GLN A 31 -17.34 -5.18 6.52
N GLN A 32 -17.24 -5.77 5.33
CA GLN A 32 -17.20 -7.23 5.19
C GLN A 32 -15.84 -7.79 5.61
N ALA A 33 -14.73 -7.11 5.29
CA ALA A 33 -13.40 -7.48 5.75
C ALA A 33 -13.33 -7.55 7.28
N GLU A 34 -13.98 -6.61 7.98
CA GLU A 34 -14.13 -6.65 9.43
C GLU A 34 -14.88 -7.91 9.91
N LYS A 35 -15.96 -8.29 9.23
CA LYS A 35 -16.74 -9.50 9.56
C LYS A 35 -15.99 -10.78 9.25
N TRP A 36 -15.23 -10.79 8.16
CA TRP A 36 -14.40 -11.92 7.76
C TRP A 36 -13.11 -12.08 8.58
N GLY A 37 -12.82 -11.13 9.49
CA GLY A 37 -11.68 -11.22 10.38
C GLY A 37 -10.35 -10.80 9.76
N TYR A 38 -10.36 -10.05 8.67
CA TYR A 38 -9.15 -9.38 8.20
C TYR A 38 -8.60 -8.45 9.28
N HIS A 39 -7.29 -8.45 9.45
CA HIS A 39 -6.66 -7.66 10.51
C HIS A 39 -6.65 -6.17 10.20
N ARG A 40 -6.35 -5.80 8.93
CA ARG A 40 -6.29 -4.41 8.45
C ARG A 40 -6.98 -4.25 7.11
N PHE A 41 -7.45 -3.03 6.86
CA PHE A 41 -7.93 -2.58 5.56
C PHE A 41 -7.21 -1.29 5.21
N TRP A 42 -6.30 -1.35 4.26
CA TRP A 42 -5.50 -0.23 3.80
C TRP A 42 -5.97 0.28 2.46
N LEU A 43 -5.86 1.58 2.27
CA LEU A 43 -6.20 2.28 1.04
C LEU A 43 -4.92 2.77 0.36
N ALA A 44 -4.76 2.43 -0.91
CA ALA A 44 -3.66 2.94 -1.72
C ALA A 44 -3.97 4.35 -2.23
N GLU A 45 -2.94 5.11 -2.59
CA GLU A 45 -3.04 6.43 -3.18
C GLU A 45 -2.67 6.38 -4.67
N HIS A 46 -3.61 6.77 -5.54
CA HIS A 46 -3.38 6.84 -6.98
C HIS A 46 -4.00 8.08 -7.59
N HIS A 47 -3.25 8.77 -8.46
CA HIS A 47 -3.61 10.04 -9.04
C HIS A 47 -3.81 9.95 -10.55
N ASN A 48 -4.88 10.58 -11.06
CA ASN A 48 -5.19 10.71 -12.48
C ASN A 48 -5.27 9.35 -13.21
N ILE A 49 -5.88 8.37 -12.55
CA ILE A 49 -6.19 7.03 -13.09
C ILE A 49 -7.69 6.85 -13.00
N GLU A 50 -8.39 6.88 -14.13
CA GLU A 50 -9.86 6.80 -14.20
C GLU A 50 -10.43 5.51 -13.59
N GLN A 51 -9.66 4.43 -13.65
CA GLN A 51 -10.04 3.13 -13.12
C GLN A 51 -9.86 2.99 -11.61
N LEU A 52 -9.38 4.04 -10.91
CA LEU A 52 -9.12 4.03 -9.46
C LEU A 52 -9.69 5.29 -8.81
N ALA A 53 -10.50 5.13 -7.76
CA ALA A 53 -11.18 6.24 -7.08
C ALA A 53 -10.53 6.66 -5.75
N SER A 54 -9.26 6.31 -5.51
CA SER A 54 -8.56 6.56 -4.23
C SER A 54 -7.36 7.52 -4.38
N PRO A 55 -7.56 8.83 -4.63
CA PRO A 55 -6.45 9.80 -4.64
C PRO A 55 -6.13 10.37 -3.25
N SER A 56 -6.97 10.16 -2.24
CA SER A 56 -6.83 10.73 -0.89
C SER A 56 -7.22 9.67 0.15
N PRO A 57 -6.29 8.76 0.51
CA PRO A 57 -6.57 7.68 1.44
C PRO A 57 -7.04 8.20 2.80
N GLU A 58 -6.52 9.30 3.31
CA GLU A 58 -6.88 9.89 4.60
C GLU A 58 -8.37 10.29 4.67
N VAL A 59 -8.94 10.79 3.56
CA VAL A 59 -10.37 11.13 3.48
C VAL A 59 -11.23 9.87 3.56
N LEU A 60 -10.85 8.83 2.81
CA LEU A 60 -11.57 7.55 2.81
C LEU A 60 -11.42 6.81 4.14
N ILE A 61 -10.25 6.86 4.78
CA ILE A 61 -10.02 6.29 6.11
C ILE A 61 -10.98 6.92 7.12
N ALA A 62 -11.12 8.25 7.15
CA ALA A 62 -12.03 8.93 8.06
C ALA A 62 -13.48 8.48 7.87
N TRP A 63 -13.93 8.38 6.62
CA TRP A 63 -15.27 7.95 6.28
C TRP A 63 -15.54 6.48 6.65
N ILE A 64 -14.62 5.58 6.39
CA ILE A 64 -14.73 4.16 6.73
C ILE A 64 -14.62 3.95 8.25
N ALA A 65 -13.77 4.73 8.94
CA ALA A 65 -13.61 4.64 10.39
C ALA A 65 -14.90 4.93 11.16
N ALA A 66 -15.73 5.86 10.66
CA ALA A 66 -17.03 6.17 11.23
C ALA A 66 -18.08 5.06 11.04
N GLN A 67 -17.82 4.08 10.18
CA GLN A 67 -18.78 3.03 9.80
C GLN A 67 -18.25 1.61 10.03
N THR A 68 -17.13 1.48 10.74
CA THR A 68 -16.51 0.23 11.20
C THR A 68 -16.11 0.37 12.67
N THR A 69 -15.90 -0.74 13.38
CA THR A 69 -15.70 -0.69 14.85
C THR A 69 -14.41 -1.31 15.33
N ARG A 70 -13.86 -2.32 14.65
CA ARG A 70 -12.71 -3.11 15.10
C ARG A 70 -11.54 -3.14 14.14
N ILE A 71 -11.81 -3.27 12.82
CA ILE A 71 -10.75 -3.41 11.82
C ILE A 71 -9.82 -2.20 11.87
N ARG A 72 -8.53 -2.47 11.75
CA ARG A 72 -7.53 -1.40 11.62
C ARG A 72 -7.62 -0.81 10.23
N LEU A 73 -7.50 0.50 10.12
CA LEU A 73 -7.61 1.25 8.88
C LEU A 73 -6.33 2.04 8.63
N GLY A 74 -5.91 2.12 7.39
CA GLY A 74 -4.69 2.86 7.09
C GLY A 74 -4.47 3.16 5.63
N SER A 75 -3.37 3.84 5.37
CA SER A 75 -2.84 4.05 4.01
C SER A 75 -1.83 2.97 3.64
N GLY A 76 -1.85 2.54 2.38
CA GLY A 76 -0.90 1.56 1.87
C GLY A 76 -0.31 1.94 0.50
N GLY A 77 0.26 3.17 0.43
CA GLY A 77 0.63 4.21 1.38
C GLY A 77 0.39 5.63 0.86
N VAL A 78 0.56 6.58 1.75
CA VAL A 78 0.66 7.99 1.35
C VAL A 78 1.92 8.20 0.52
N MET A 79 1.79 8.89 -0.60
CA MET A 79 2.92 9.25 -1.47
C MET A 79 3.61 10.51 -0.96
N LEU A 80 4.38 10.36 0.13
CA LEU A 80 4.94 11.45 0.93
C LEU A 80 5.70 12.49 0.09
N GLN A 81 6.27 12.10 -1.02
CA GLN A 81 6.98 13.02 -1.92
C GLN A 81 6.10 14.15 -2.50
N HIS A 82 4.77 14.09 -2.34
CA HIS A 82 3.85 15.12 -2.81
C HIS A 82 3.43 16.11 -1.72
N TYR A 83 3.72 15.82 -0.46
CA TYR A 83 3.12 16.51 0.67
C TYR A 83 4.15 17.04 1.66
N SER A 84 3.73 18.04 2.45
CA SER A 84 4.45 18.44 3.65
C SER A 84 4.40 17.31 4.69
N PRO A 85 5.54 16.84 5.22
CA PRO A 85 5.56 15.86 6.31
C PRO A 85 4.77 16.32 7.54
N TYR A 86 4.79 17.62 7.84
CA TYR A 86 3.99 18.22 8.90
C TYR A 86 2.49 18.01 8.66
N LYS A 87 2.01 18.29 7.44
CA LYS A 87 0.58 18.14 7.12
C LYS A 87 0.12 16.69 7.15
N VAL A 88 0.96 15.76 6.70
CA VAL A 88 0.67 14.31 6.82
C VAL A 88 0.58 13.90 8.29
N ALA A 89 1.46 14.42 9.16
CA ALA A 89 1.38 14.15 10.59
C ALA A 89 0.06 14.66 11.19
N GLU A 90 -0.36 15.91 10.88
CA GLU A 90 -1.65 16.43 11.35
C GLU A 90 -2.83 15.55 10.92
N ASN A 91 -2.90 15.17 9.63
CA ASN A 91 -3.97 14.34 9.10
C ASN A 91 -4.09 13.01 9.87
N PHE A 92 -2.97 12.32 10.10
CA PHE A 92 -2.97 11.04 10.79
C PHE A 92 -3.15 11.17 12.32
N ASN A 93 -2.77 12.29 12.90
CA ASN A 93 -3.10 12.62 14.30
C ASN A 93 -4.61 12.85 14.48
N VAL A 94 -5.28 13.54 13.51
CA VAL A 94 -6.75 13.66 13.49
C VAL A 94 -7.39 12.27 13.38
N LEU A 95 -6.98 11.45 12.42
CA LEU A 95 -7.51 10.09 12.24
C LEU A 95 -7.33 9.24 13.51
N ALA A 96 -6.15 9.26 14.11
CA ALA A 96 -5.85 8.52 15.34
C ALA A 96 -6.64 9.02 16.55
N SER A 97 -7.02 10.31 16.58
CA SER A 97 -7.92 10.88 17.58
C SER A 97 -9.37 10.45 17.38
N LEU A 98 -9.83 10.35 16.11
CA LEU A 98 -11.18 9.91 15.76
C LEU A 98 -11.39 8.40 15.98
N ALA A 99 -10.37 7.58 15.71
CA ALA A 99 -10.42 6.12 15.84
C ALA A 99 -9.21 5.58 16.63
N PRO A 100 -9.17 5.81 17.96
CA PRO A 100 -8.01 5.48 18.80
C PRO A 100 -7.62 4.01 18.73
N GLY A 101 -6.36 3.74 18.43
CA GLY A 101 -5.79 2.38 18.37
C GLY A 101 -6.07 1.61 17.08
N ARG A 102 -6.83 2.19 16.12
CA ARG A 102 -7.18 1.53 14.85
C ARG A 102 -6.49 2.10 13.62
N ILE A 103 -5.69 3.14 13.75
CA ILE A 103 -5.11 3.84 12.58
C ILE A 103 -3.69 3.38 12.30
N ASP A 104 -3.40 3.19 11.01
CA ASP A 104 -2.10 2.85 10.45
C ASP A 104 -1.69 3.92 9.42
N LEU A 105 -0.46 4.43 9.54
CA LEU A 105 0.16 5.31 8.56
C LEU A 105 1.19 4.52 7.77
N GLY A 106 0.82 4.09 6.56
CA GLY A 106 1.76 3.53 5.61
C GLY A 106 2.24 4.60 4.63
N ILE A 107 3.55 4.63 4.39
CA ILE A 107 4.21 5.58 3.48
C ILE A 107 4.82 4.82 2.31
N GLY A 108 4.60 5.32 1.08
CA GLY A 108 5.21 4.84 -0.15
C GLY A 108 6.13 5.88 -0.79
N LYS A 109 7.11 5.40 -1.58
CA LYS A 109 8.03 6.26 -2.34
C LYS A 109 7.56 6.50 -3.79
N ALA A 110 6.66 5.65 -4.31
CA ALA A 110 6.18 5.76 -5.69
C ALA A 110 5.40 7.07 -5.91
N PRO A 111 5.30 7.57 -7.16
CA PRO A 111 4.56 8.80 -7.45
C PRO A 111 3.03 8.65 -7.40
N GLY A 112 2.50 7.44 -7.31
CA GLY A 112 1.05 7.18 -7.30
C GLY A 112 0.32 7.52 -8.60
N GLY A 113 1.02 8.03 -9.61
CA GLY A 113 0.44 8.41 -10.90
C GLY A 113 1.50 8.71 -11.96
N LEU A 114 1.07 9.21 -13.11
CA LEU A 114 1.93 9.57 -14.22
C LEU A 114 2.54 10.99 -14.02
N PRO A 115 3.59 11.39 -14.79
CA PRO A 115 4.30 12.64 -14.56
C PRO A 115 3.45 13.92 -14.55
N LEU A 116 2.31 13.97 -15.25
CA LEU A 116 1.41 15.12 -15.20
C LEU A 116 0.80 15.33 -13.81
N SER A 117 0.34 14.27 -13.15
CA SER A 117 -0.19 14.36 -11.79
C SER A 117 0.89 14.73 -10.78
N THR A 118 2.09 14.17 -10.92
CA THR A 118 3.25 14.56 -10.10
C THR A 118 3.54 16.06 -10.20
N ARG A 119 3.59 16.62 -11.43
CA ARG A 119 3.78 18.07 -11.62
C ARG A 119 2.65 18.90 -11.01
N ALA A 120 1.40 18.43 -11.11
CA ALA A 120 0.27 19.14 -10.53
C ALA A 120 0.33 19.15 -8.98
N LEU A 121 0.63 18.01 -8.37
CA LEU A 121 0.74 17.86 -6.92
C LEU A 121 1.93 18.62 -6.32
N GLN A 122 3.02 18.70 -7.06
CA GLN A 122 4.25 19.37 -6.60
C GLN A 122 4.37 20.83 -7.11
N ARG A 123 3.28 21.41 -7.67
CA ARG A 123 3.28 22.78 -8.11
C ARG A 123 3.44 23.73 -6.92
N GLY A 124 4.45 24.62 -6.98
CA GLY A 124 4.78 25.55 -5.90
C GLY A 124 5.63 24.94 -4.78
N VAL A 125 6.02 23.67 -4.88
CA VAL A 125 7.01 23.07 -3.98
C VAL A 125 8.41 23.41 -4.49
N HIS A 126 9.21 24.07 -3.66
CA HIS A 126 10.63 24.32 -3.94
C HIS A 126 11.40 23.03 -3.79
N GLN A 127 11.88 22.46 -4.87
CA GLN A 127 12.54 21.13 -4.86
C GLN A 127 13.81 21.15 -4.00
N ASP A 128 14.53 22.25 -3.96
CA ASP A 128 15.76 22.42 -3.17
C ASP A 128 15.49 22.41 -1.65
N GLU A 129 14.30 22.85 -1.23
CA GLU A 129 13.88 22.88 0.17
C GLU A 129 13.21 21.57 0.64
N LYS A 130 12.71 20.81 -0.29
CA LYS A 130 11.95 19.59 -0.02
C LYS A 130 12.81 18.48 0.58
N GLY A 131 14.07 18.38 0.17
CA GLY A 131 14.97 17.29 0.54
C GLY A 131 14.65 15.96 -0.12
N SER A 132 15.47 14.96 0.18
CA SER A 132 15.28 13.58 -0.28
C SER A 132 14.07 12.92 0.42
N PHE A 133 13.57 11.83 -0.17
CA PHE A 133 12.51 11.03 0.47
C PHE A 133 12.87 10.57 1.89
N ALA A 134 14.13 10.22 2.13
CA ALA A 134 14.59 9.80 3.46
C ALA A 134 14.54 10.96 4.47
N GLU A 135 14.91 12.18 4.06
CA GLU A 135 14.81 13.38 4.88
C GLU A 135 13.36 13.74 5.19
N GLN A 136 12.47 13.70 4.19
CA GLN A 136 11.03 13.91 4.39
C GLN A 136 10.44 12.88 5.37
N LEU A 137 10.86 11.61 5.26
CA LEU A 137 10.38 10.56 6.15
C LEU A 137 10.91 10.75 7.59
N ARG A 138 12.16 11.22 7.78
CA ARG A 138 12.69 11.58 9.10
C ARG A 138 11.97 12.77 9.70
N GLN A 139 11.64 13.79 8.89
CA GLN A 139 10.81 14.92 9.34
C GLN A 139 9.41 14.44 9.78
N LEU A 140 8.76 13.56 9.00
CA LEU A 140 7.48 12.97 9.39
C LEU A 140 7.60 12.18 10.70
N ALA A 141 8.65 11.37 10.84
CA ALA A 141 8.90 10.60 12.06
C ALA A 141 9.11 11.51 13.27
N HIS A 142 9.78 12.66 13.09
CA HIS A 142 9.93 13.69 14.12
C HIS A 142 8.57 14.21 14.56
N TRP A 143 7.71 14.68 13.64
CA TRP A 143 6.39 15.23 13.97
C TRP A 143 5.43 14.22 14.64
N LEU A 144 5.64 12.94 14.41
CA LEU A 144 4.85 11.85 15.00
C LEU A 144 5.44 11.31 16.31
N ALA A 145 6.59 11.80 16.75
CA ALA A 145 7.21 11.34 17.98
C ALA A 145 6.46 11.91 19.21
N PRO A 146 6.38 11.15 20.32
CA PRO A 146 5.80 11.66 21.55
C PRO A 146 6.55 12.91 22.03
N GLY A 147 5.82 13.98 22.31
CA GLY A 147 6.40 15.25 22.77
C GLY A 147 7.10 16.06 21.66
N ALA A 148 7.01 15.63 20.41
CA ALA A 148 7.62 16.36 19.29
C ALA A 148 7.11 17.80 19.22
N ALA A 149 8.05 18.73 19.18
CA ALA A 149 7.81 20.16 19.07
C ALA A 149 9.03 20.81 18.42
N GLN A 150 8.78 21.83 17.63
CA GLN A 150 9.81 22.73 17.16
C GLN A 150 9.68 24.06 17.88
N GLU A 151 10.65 24.37 18.70
CA GLU A 151 10.71 25.66 19.40
C GLU A 151 11.23 26.75 18.43
N ASN A 152 10.53 27.86 18.35
CA ASN A 152 10.93 29.02 17.61
C ASN A 152 10.73 30.26 18.47
N LYS A 153 11.80 30.76 19.09
CA LYS A 153 11.82 31.87 20.04
C LYS A 153 10.79 31.68 21.18
N ASP A 154 9.63 32.32 21.05
CA ASP A 154 8.58 32.32 22.10
C ASP A 154 7.41 31.40 21.76
N GLU A 155 7.48 30.66 20.64
CA GLU A 155 6.38 29.79 20.15
C GLU A 155 6.83 28.36 19.93
N THR A 156 5.89 27.42 20.14
CA THR A 156 6.11 25.98 19.94
C THR A 156 5.21 25.45 18.84
N LEU A 157 5.78 24.98 17.73
CA LEU A 157 5.06 24.32 16.65
C LEU A 157 4.92 22.82 16.94
N ARG A 158 3.70 22.30 16.83
CA ARG A 158 3.36 20.87 16.97
C ARG A 158 2.36 20.45 15.91
N ALA A 159 2.45 19.21 15.43
CA ALA A 159 1.42 18.63 14.56
C ALA A 159 0.20 18.21 15.41
N THR A 160 -0.74 19.12 15.56
CA THR A 160 -1.96 18.91 16.36
C THR A 160 -3.12 18.30 15.54
N PRO A 161 -4.07 17.59 16.23
CA PRO A 161 -4.12 17.26 17.65
C PRO A 161 -3.08 16.21 18.06
N ILE A 162 -2.82 16.06 19.35
CA ILE A 162 -1.94 14.99 19.86
C ILE A 162 -2.82 13.81 20.29
N PRO A 163 -2.84 12.69 19.55
CA PRO A 163 -3.68 11.56 19.89
C PRO A 163 -3.15 10.77 21.08
N ALA A 164 -4.05 10.29 21.96
CA ALA A 164 -3.68 9.43 23.08
C ALA A 164 -3.08 8.07 22.63
N ARG A 165 -3.48 7.60 21.45
CA ARG A 165 -2.95 6.38 20.79
C ARG A 165 -2.55 6.73 19.36
N PRO A 166 -1.27 7.04 19.10
CA PRO A 166 -0.77 7.39 17.78
C PRO A 166 -0.98 6.27 16.75
N ALA A 167 -1.02 6.64 15.47
CA ALA A 167 -1.05 5.69 14.36
C ALA A 167 0.18 4.76 14.39
N GLN A 168 -0.01 3.48 14.06
CA GLN A 168 1.12 2.59 13.75
C GLN A 168 1.75 3.03 12.44
N ARG A 169 3.07 2.94 12.35
CA ARG A 169 3.85 3.51 11.25
C ARG A 169 4.49 2.40 10.42
N PHE A 170 4.29 2.48 9.10
CA PHE A 170 4.76 1.49 8.13
C PHE A 170 5.48 2.17 6.97
N LEU A 171 6.61 1.61 6.56
CA LEU A 171 7.27 1.98 5.31
C LEU A 171 7.10 0.85 4.30
N LEU A 172 6.44 1.17 3.18
CA LEU A 172 6.25 0.26 2.05
C LEU A 172 7.40 0.45 1.05
N GLY A 173 8.06 -0.63 0.69
CA GLY A 173 9.16 -0.58 -0.27
C GLY A 173 9.52 -1.94 -0.84
N GLY A 174 10.25 -1.96 -1.95
CA GLY A 174 10.71 -3.17 -2.63
C GLY A 174 12.23 -3.28 -2.67
N SER A 175 12.97 -2.76 -1.69
CA SER A 175 14.43 -2.76 -1.67
C SER A 175 15.02 -2.91 -0.26
N GLU A 176 16.27 -3.32 -0.19
CA GLU A 176 17.03 -3.39 1.07
C GLU A 176 17.20 -2.00 1.70
N GLN A 177 17.37 -0.94 0.90
CA GLN A 177 17.47 0.43 1.40
C GLN A 177 16.18 0.87 2.11
N SER A 178 15.01 0.45 1.61
CA SER A 178 13.74 0.72 2.30
C SER A 178 13.64 -0.05 3.62
N ALA A 179 14.14 -1.29 3.66
CA ALA A 179 14.21 -2.09 4.89
C ALA A 179 15.12 -1.44 5.94
N GLN A 180 16.29 -0.95 5.52
CA GLN A 180 17.24 -0.22 6.38
C GLN A 180 16.61 1.06 6.94
N LEU A 181 15.97 1.87 6.10
CA LEU A 181 15.33 3.12 6.50
C LEU A 181 14.17 2.88 7.48
N ALA A 182 13.36 1.83 7.24
CA ALA A 182 12.31 1.44 8.18
C ALA A 182 12.88 1.03 9.55
N ALA A 183 13.96 0.25 9.56
CA ALA A 183 14.63 -0.16 10.79
C ALA A 183 15.25 1.03 11.54
N GLU A 184 15.92 1.95 10.84
CA GLU A 184 16.49 3.19 11.39
C GLU A 184 15.43 4.01 12.13
N LEU A 185 14.24 4.16 11.54
CA LEU A 185 13.15 4.95 12.11
C LEU A 185 12.32 4.19 13.17
N GLY A 186 12.59 2.91 13.38
CA GLY A 186 11.79 2.05 14.25
C GLY A 186 10.38 1.75 13.71
N TRP A 187 10.15 1.95 12.40
CA TRP A 187 8.89 1.69 11.73
C TRP A 187 8.76 0.23 11.30
N GLN A 188 7.53 -0.25 11.13
CA GLN A 188 7.29 -1.55 10.51
C GLN A 188 7.64 -1.48 9.01
N PHE A 189 8.30 -2.53 8.52
CA PHE A 189 8.59 -2.65 7.09
C PHE A 189 7.55 -3.51 6.39
N VAL A 190 7.13 -3.11 5.19
CA VAL A 190 6.24 -3.87 4.31
C VAL A 190 6.92 -4.06 2.97
N PHE A 191 7.33 -5.28 2.66
CA PHE A 191 7.91 -5.56 1.34
C PHE A 191 6.80 -5.63 0.27
N ALA A 192 6.92 -4.82 -0.78
CA ALA A 192 5.94 -4.69 -1.84
C ALA A 192 6.09 -5.78 -2.94
N ALA A 193 5.93 -7.07 -2.58
CA ALA A 193 6.06 -8.18 -3.52
C ALA A 193 4.96 -8.19 -4.59
N HIS A 194 3.83 -7.53 -4.34
CA HIS A 194 2.76 -7.31 -5.33
C HIS A 194 3.20 -6.41 -6.51
N ILE A 195 4.28 -5.66 -6.36
CA ILE A 195 4.87 -4.81 -7.42
C ILE A 195 6.14 -5.47 -7.98
N ASN A 196 6.96 -6.05 -7.09
CA ASN A 196 8.23 -6.68 -7.43
C ASN A 196 8.31 -8.09 -6.83
N GLY A 197 8.04 -9.10 -7.65
CA GLY A 197 8.04 -10.51 -7.27
C GLY A 197 9.43 -11.17 -7.16
N ASP A 198 10.53 -10.41 -7.15
CA ASP A 198 11.90 -10.92 -7.02
C ASP A 198 12.12 -11.54 -5.64
N ARG A 199 12.10 -12.88 -5.58
CA ARG A 199 12.28 -13.64 -4.33
C ARG A 199 13.65 -13.45 -3.67
N PRO A 200 14.77 -13.47 -4.39
CA PRO A 200 16.08 -13.14 -3.82
C PRO A 200 16.11 -11.76 -3.17
N LEU A 201 15.52 -10.75 -3.78
CA LEU A 201 15.44 -9.40 -3.23
C LEU A 201 14.53 -9.35 -1.99
N LEU A 202 13.38 -10.04 -2.02
CA LEU A 202 12.51 -10.20 -0.86
C LEU A 202 13.31 -10.77 0.33
N GLU A 203 14.00 -11.88 0.12
CA GLU A 203 14.76 -12.56 1.17
C GLU A 203 15.82 -11.64 1.78
N ARG A 204 16.63 -10.94 0.94
CA ARG A 204 17.63 -10.00 1.42
C ARG A 204 17.00 -8.86 2.25
N ALA A 205 15.93 -8.24 1.74
CA ALA A 205 15.28 -7.14 2.43
C ALA A 205 14.69 -7.55 3.79
N LEU A 206 14.05 -8.74 3.87
CA LEU A 206 13.51 -9.27 5.13
C LEU A 206 14.62 -9.60 6.14
N LYS A 207 15.71 -10.22 5.68
CA LYS A 207 16.88 -10.51 6.53
C LYS A 207 17.54 -9.23 7.04
N THR A 208 17.70 -8.22 6.18
CA THR A 208 18.27 -6.91 6.55
C THR A 208 17.39 -6.24 7.63
N TYR A 209 16.07 -6.19 7.44
CA TYR A 209 15.16 -5.62 8.42
C TYR A 209 15.20 -6.36 9.76
N SER A 210 15.11 -7.69 9.73
CA SER A 210 15.13 -8.52 10.94
C SER A 210 16.47 -8.36 11.70
N HIS A 211 17.59 -8.36 10.99
CA HIS A 211 18.92 -8.16 11.59
C HIS A 211 19.03 -6.81 12.31
N LEU A 212 18.68 -5.72 11.61
CA LEU A 212 18.79 -4.36 12.15
C LEU A 212 17.80 -4.08 13.30
N THR A 213 16.66 -4.77 13.32
CA THR A 213 15.63 -4.61 14.35
C THR A 213 15.66 -5.65 15.46
N ARG A 214 16.72 -6.50 15.50
CA ARG A 214 16.89 -7.56 16.50
C ARG A 214 15.73 -8.56 16.52
N GLY A 215 15.31 -9.01 15.34
CA GLY A 215 14.33 -10.09 15.18
C GLY A 215 12.90 -9.66 14.86
N LYS A 216 12.62 -8.36 14.64
CA LYS A 216 11.28 -7.97 14.16
C LYS A 216 11.03 -8.54 12.77
N ARG A 217 9.80 -9.01 12.55
CA ARG A 217 9.37 -9.54 11.25
C ARG A 217 8.70 -8.45 10.44
N ALA A 218 8.98 -8.42 9.13
CA ALA A 218 8.34 -7.52 8.20
C ALA A 218 7.02 -8.13 7.69
N LEU A 219 6.11 -7.27 7.24
CA LEU A 219 4.94 -7.65 6.48
C LEU A 219 5.31 -7.83 5.01
N VAL A 220 4.52 -8.61 4.26
CA VAL A 220 4.70 -8.74 2.81
C VAL A 220 3.37 -8.51 2.10
N ALA A 221 3.36 -7.56 1.16
CA ALA A 221 2.22 -7.33 0.30
C ALA A 221 2.32 -8.21 -0.95
N VAL A 222 1.28 -9.02 -1.22
CA VAL A 222 1.22 -10.00 -2.32
C VAL A 222 -0.04 -9.83 -3.16
N GLN A 223 0.04 -10.15 -4.45
CA GLN A 223 -1.16 -10.29 -5.28
C GLN A 223 -1.76 -11.67 -5.11
N VAL A 224 -3.09 -11.70 -4.89
CA VAL A 224 -3.82 -12.96 -4.66
C VAL A 224 -5.11 -12.99 -5.48
N VAL A 225 -5.38 -14.14 -6.11
CA VAL A 225 -6.67 -14.43 -6.74
C VAL A 225 -7.15 -15.82 -6.32
N VAL A 226 -8.28 -15.86 -5.63
CA VAL A 226 -8.94 -17.09 -5.21
C VAL A 226 -10.23 -17.27 -6.00
N ALA A 227 -10.49 -18.49 -6.48
CA ALA A 227 -11.73 -18.86 -7.15
C ALA A 227 -12.21 -20.23 -6.69
N ASP A 228 -13.43 -20.61 -7.08
CA ASP A 228 -14.02 -21.91 -6.71
C ASP A 228 -13.31 -23.10 -7.43
N SER A 229 -12.54 -22.82 -8.49
CA SER A 229 -11.68 -23.80 -9.18
C SER A 229 -10.39 -23.16 -9.72
N PRO A 230 -9.32 -23.97 -9.93
CA PRO A 230 -8.09 -23.48 -10.54
C PRO A 230 -8.31 -22.89 -11.94
N ALA A 231 -9.12 -23.52 -12.77
CA ALA A 231 -9.45 -23.06 -14.12
C ALA A 231 -10.14 -21.69 -14.10
N GLN A 232 -11.04 -21.45 -13.14
CA GLN A 232 -11.68 -20.15 -12.96
C GLN A 232 -10.67 -19.09 -12.47
N ALA A 233 -9.75 -19.44 -11.58
CA ALA A 233 -8.69 -18.54 -11.16
C ALA A 233 -7.79 -18.14 -12.35
N ASP A 234 -7.47 -19.09 -13.25
CA ASP A 234 -6.72 -18.82 -14.48
C ASP A 234 -7.45 -17.86 -15.41
N LEU A 235 -8.76 -18.05 -15.59
CA LEU A 235 -9.60 -17.15 -16.40
C LEU A 235 -9.62 -15.72 -15.86
N LEU A 236 -9.73 -15.55 -14.53
CA LEU A 236 -9.76 -14.23 -13.90
C LEU A 236 -8.46 -13.43 -14.11
N VAL A 237 -7.35 -14.10 -14.40
CA VAL A 237 -6.05 -13.47 -14.58
C VAL A 237 -5.53 -13.52 -16.02
N ALA A 238 -6.23 -14.16 -16.93
CA ALA A 238 -5.78 -14.37 -18.32
C ALA A 238 -5.49 -13.06 -19.08
N GLY A 239 -6.19 -11.98 -18.73
CA GLY A 239 -6.00 -10.65 -19.32
C GLY A 239 -5.01 -9.74 -18.58
N LEU A 240 -4.46 -10.17 -17.44
CA LEU A 240 -3.56 -9.34 -16.66
C LEU A 240 -2.21 -9.18 -17.38
N LYS A 241 -1.86 -7.93 -17.62
CA LYS A 241 -0.57 -7.54 -18.18
C LYS A 241 0.10 -6.56 -17.25
N GLN A 242 1.42 -6.57 -17.24
CA GLN A 242 2.26 -5.60 -16.56
C GLN A 242 3.40 -5.22 -17.49
N PHE A 243 3.78 -3.96 -17.48
CA PHE A 243 4.89 -3.46 -18.27
C PHE A 243 5.85 -2.74 -17.34
N HIS A 244 7.14 -2.97 -17.55
CA HIS A 244 8.20 -2.21 -16.92
C HIS A 244 8.73 -1.18 -17.89
N VAL A 245 8.76 0.06 -17.47
CA VAL A 245 9.40 1.15 -18.22
C VAL A 245 10.70 1.49 -17.52
N GLN A 246 11.81 1.21 -18.18
CA GLN A 246 13.13 1.67 -17.76
C GLN A 246 13.47 2.92 -18.56
N VAL A 247 13.82 4.01 -17.88
CA VAL A 247 14.33 5.22 -18.52
C VAL A 247 15.80 5.40 -18.16
N LYS A 248 16.59 5.93 -19.11
CA LYS A 248 18.00 6.22 -18.86
C LYS A 248 18.11 7.30 -17.78
N ASP A 249 18.99 7.08 -16.85
CA ASP A 249 19.25 8.00 -15.72
C ASP A 249 18.02 8.37 -14.87
N GLY A 250 16.97 7.52 -14.90
CA GLY A 250 15.73 7.74 -14.17
C GLY A 250 15.20 6.47 -13.48
N PRO A 251 14.20 6.62 -12.60
CA PRO A 251 13.57 5.50 -11.94
C PRO A 251 12.75 4.66 -12.92
N GLY A 252 12.89 3.34 -12.83
CA GLY A 252 11.96 2.43 -13.50
C GLY A 252 10.58 2.48 -12.89
N VAL A 253 9.53 2.26 -13.70
CA VAL A 253 8.13 2.21 -13.24
C VAL A 253 7.42 0.98 -13.81
N ASN A 254 6.57 0.35 -12.98
CA ASN A 254 5.67 -0.69 -13.44
C ASN A 254 4.28 -0.09 -13.67
N VAL A 255 3.68 -0.41 -14.82
CA VAL A 255 2.34 0.05 -15.22
C VAL A 255 1.50 -1.12 -15.73
N ALA A 256 0.17 -0.96 -15.70
CA ALA A 256 -0.76 -2.04 -16.02
C ALA A 256 -1.01 -2.22 -17.54
N SER A 257 -0.64 -1.27 -18.38
CA SER A 257 -0.85 -1.38 -19.82
C SER A 257 0.27 -0.73 -20.63
N LEU A 258 0.42 -1.14 -21.89
CA LEU A 258 1.34 -0.52 -22.84
C LEU A 258 1.00 0.97 -23.05
N GLU A 259 -0.28 1.30 -23.15
CA GLU A 259 -0.74 2.69 -23.26
C GLU A 259 -0.28 3.55 -22.08
N GLN A 260 -0.38 3.04 -20.86
CA GLN A 260 0.15 3.74 -19.68
C GLN A 260 1.67 3.91 -19.75
N ALA A 261 2.39 2.91 -20.25
CA ALA A 261 3.83 2.99 -20.44
C ALA A 261 4.21 4.10 -21.44
N GLU A 262 3.54 4.16 -22.59
CA GLU A 262 3.73 5.19 -23.61
C GLU A 262 3.35 6.59 -23.09
N ARG A 263 2.24 6.67 -22.33
CA ARG A 263 1.84 7.93 -21.67
C ARG A 263 2.89 8.41 -20.65
N TYR A 264 3.46 7.48 -19.89
CA TYR A 264 4.53 7.79 -18.92
C TYR A 264 5.74 8.41 -19.62
N VAL A 265 6.23 7.77 -20.68
CA VAL A 265 7.36 8.23 -21.48
C VAL A 265 7.08 9.63 -22.09
N ARG A 266 5.93 9.76 -22.75
CA ARG A 266 5.53 11.03 -23.39
C ARG A 266 5.38 12.18 -22.39
N GLN A 267 4.72 11.93 -21.25
CA GLN A 267 4.51 12.95 -20.22
C GLN A 267 5.80 13.32 -19.50
N GLY A 268 6.75 12.38 -19.37
CA GLY A 268 8.06 12.60 -18.77
C GLY A 268 9.05 13.29 -19.70
N GLY A 269 8.77 13.30 -21.01
CA GLY A 269 9.70 13.81 -22.04
C GLY A 269 10.93 12.91 -22.22
N PHE A 270 10.79 11.60 -21.89
CA PHE A 270 11.90 10.66 -22.00
C PHE A 270 12.11 10.24 -23.45
N THR A 271 13.37 10.30 -23.93
CA THR A 271 13.77 9.93 -25.30
C THR A 271 14.56 8.64 -25.35
N ASP A 272 15.20 8.24 -24.25
CA ASP A 272 15.98 7.00 -24.15
C ASP A 272 15.33 6.12 -23.08
N TYR A 273 14.59 5.12 -23.52
CA TYR A 273 13.80 4.24 -22.66
C TYR A 273 13.61 2.85 -23.26
N LEU A 274 13.29 1.89 -22.40
CA LEU A 274 12.89 0.54 -22.76
C LEU A 274 11.55 0.20 -22.08
N ILE A 275 10.62 -0.38 -22.85
CA ILE A 275 9.35 -0.89 -22.31
C ILE A 275 9.35 -2.41 -22.49
N GLU A 276 9.28 -3.15 -21.39
CA GLU A 276 9.29 -4.61 -21.38
C GLU A 276 8.00 -5.17 -20.75
N PRO A 277 7.36 -6.18 -21.38
CA PRO A 277 6.29 -6.90 -20.72
C PRO A 277 6.83 -7.71 -19.56
N ARG A 278 6.09 -7.75 -18.46
CA ARG A 278 6.39 -8.58 -17.28
C ARG A 278 5.20 -9.46 -16.91
N THR A 279 5.49 -10.64 -16.41
CA THR A 279 4.49 -11.50 -15.79
C THR A 279 4.27 -11.04 -14.36
N PRO A 280 3.03 -10.70 -13.95
CA PRO A 280 2.73 -10.37 -12.57
C PRO A 280 3.07 -11.51 -11.61
N SER A 281 3.67 -11.18 -10.47
CA SER A 281 3.86 -12.14 -9.37
C SER A 281 2.55 -12.32 -8.62
N LEU A 282 1.92 -13.48 -8.80
CA LEU A 282 0.56 -13.73 -8.36
C LEU A 282 0.41 -15.10 -7.70
N LEU A 283 -0.20 -15.16 -6.53
CA LEU A 283 -0.67 -16.37 -5.88
C LEU A 283 -2.12 -16.62 -6.33
N LYS A 284 -2.41 -17.77 -6.94
CA LYS A 284 -3.73 -18.05 -7.49
C LYS A 284 -4.14 -19.51 -7.34
N GLY A 285 -5.45 -19.76 -7.35
CA GLY A 285 -6.04 -21.09 -7.28
C GLY A 285 -7.30 -21.13 -6.43
N THR A 286 -7.62 -22.29 -5.91
CA THR A 286 -8.63 -22.45 -4.86
C THR A 286 -8.12 -21.88 -3.53
N ALA A 287 -9.01 -21.66 -2.56
CA ALA A 287 -8.61 -21.18 -1.24
C ALA A 287 -7.53 -22.06 -0.60
N SER A 288 -7.69 -23.40 -0.64
CA SER A 288 -6.70 -24.34 -0.13
C SER A 288 -5.33 -24.20 -0.82
N GLN A 289 -5.30 -24.05 -2.15
CA GLN A 289 -4.06 -23.89 -2.90
C GLN A 289 -3.36 -22.57 -2.59
N VAL A 290 -4.12 -21.49 -2.44
CA VAL A 290 -3.56 -20.18 -2.09
C VAL A 290 -3.04 -20.17 -0.67
N HIS A 291 -3.77 -20.76 0.29
CA HIS A 291 -3.26 -20.90 1.65
C HIS A 291 -1.98 -21.73 1.71
N ALA A 292 -1.89 -22.83 0.98
CA ALA A 292 -0.65 -23.60 0.88
C ALA A 292 0.55 -22.77 0.35
N GLN A 293 0.30 -21.87 -0.60
CA GLN A 293 1.34 -20.95 -1.10
C GLN A 293 1.74 -19.90 -0.04
N LEU A 294 0.77 -19.37 0.71
CA LEU A 294 1.04 -18.43 1.80
C LEU A 294 1.75 -19.12 2.97
N ASP A 295 1.37 -20.35 3.31
CA ASP A 295 2.05 -21.16 4.32
C ASP A 295 3.52 -21.41 3.95
N ALA A 296 3.80 -21.73 2.70
CA ALA A 296 5.15 -21.89 2.22
C ALA A 296 5.98 -20.59 2.32
N LEU A 297 5.38 -19.43 2.02
CA LEU A 297 6.03 -18.13 2.21
C LEU A 297 6.25 -17.81 3.69
N HIS A 298 5.27 -18.06 4.54
CA HIS A 298 5.39 -17.92 6.00
C HIS A 298 6.54 -18.75 6.55
N GLN A 299 6.59 -20.04 6.20
CA GLN A 299 7.63 -20.96 6.68
C GLN A 299 9.03 -20.59 6.19
N ASN A 300 9.16 -20.23 4.90
CA ASN A 300 10.47 -19.93 4.29
C ASN A 300 11.03 -18.58 4.72
N PHE A 301 10.17 -17.60 4.99
CA PHE A 301 10.58 -16.20 5.21
C PHE A 301 10.13 -15.63 6.56
N SER A 302 9.49 -16.41 7.42
CA SER A 302 8.99 -15.99 8.73
C SER A 302 8.06 -14.77 8.66
N ILE A 303 7.10 -14.77 7.71
CA ILE A 303 6.15 -13.69 7.50
C ILE A 303 4.91 -13.92 8.36
N ASP A 304 4.61 -13.02 9.30
CA ASP A 304 3.47 -13.14 10.20
C ASP A 304 2.21 -12.39 9.74
N GLU A 305 2.34 -11.57 8.71
CA GLU A 305 1.20 -10.83 8.14
C GLU A 305 1.39 -10.62 6.63
N PHE A 306 0.36 -11.00 5.85
CA PHE A 306 0.28 -10.74 4.43
C PHE A 306 -0.73 -9.64 4.14
N VAL A 307 -0.32 -8.63 3.36
CA VAL A 307 -1.20 -7.58 2.84
C VAL A 307 -1.64 -7.96 1.44
N ILE A 308 -2.91 -8.28 1.29
CA ILE A 308 -3.49 -8.86 0.07
C ILE A 308 -3.95 -7.75 -0.87
N ASP A 309 -3.35 -7.70 -2.06
CA ASP A 309 -3.83 -6.95 -3.23
C ASP A 309 -4.48 -7.94 -4.20
N THR A 310 -5.71 -7.68 -4.66
CA THR A 310 -6.33 -8.52 -5.68
C THR A 310 -6.57 -7.73 -6.97
N PRO A 311 -5.93 -8.13 -8.08
CA PRO A 311 -5.99 -7.40 -9.34
C PRO A 311 -7.21 -7.74 -10.20
N VAL A 312 -8.21 -8.45 -9.67
CA VAL A 312 -9.42 -8.83 -10.40
C VAL A 312 -10.25 -7.58 -10.71
N ALA A 313 -10.52 -7.35 -12.02
CA ALA A 313 -11.25 -6.18 -12.47
C ALA A 313 -12.76 -6.29 -12.20
N ASP A 314 -13.36 -7.48 -12.38
CA ASP A 314 -14.76 -7.71 -12.09
C ASP A 314 -15.03 -7.58 -10.58
N ALA A 315 -15.95 -6.68 -10.23
CA ALA A 315 -16.24 -6.33 -8.84
C ALA A 315 -16.79 -7.52 -8.02
N ARG A 316 -17.62 -8.37 -8.64
CA ARG A 316 -18.23 -9.53 -7.98
C ARG A 316 -17.21 -10.63 -7.76
N ALA A 317 -16.42 -10.93 -8.79
CA ALA A 317 -15.34 -11.93 -8.69
C ALA A 317 -14.26 -11.50 -7.70
N ARG A 318 -13.92 -10.19 -7.67
CA ARG A 318 -13.02 -9.61 -6.68
C ARG A 318 -13.52 -9.80 -5.25
N TYR A 319 -14.78 -9.49 -4.99
CA TYR A 319 -15.39 -9.69 -3.68
C TYR A 319 -15.38 -11.18 -3.28
N ARG A 320 -15.80 -12.08 -4.23
CA ARG A 320 -15.79 -13.52 -4.00
C ARG A 320 -14.40 -14.07 -3.70
N SER A 321 -13.38 -13.60 -4.40
CA SER A 321 -11.98 -13.98 -4.18
C SER A 321 -11.53 -13.68 -2.73
N LEU A 322 -11.84 -12.49 -2.22
CA LEU A 322 -11.51 -12.08 -0.85
C LEU A 322 -12.33 -12.83 0.20
N GLU A 323 -13.61 -13.09 -0.07
CA GLU A 323 -14.46 -13.93 0.77
C GLU A 323 -13.92 -15.35 0.91
N LEU A 324 -13.61 -16.01 -0.22
CA LEU A 324 -13.07 -17.38 -0.24
C LEU A 324 -11.73 -17.46 0.50
N LEU A 325 -10.86 -16.48 0.34
CA LEU A 325 -9.59 -16.43 1.04
C LEU A 325 -9.78 -16.38 2.56
N ALA A 326 -10.70 -15.53 3.04
CA ALA A 326 -10.94 -15.37 4.46
C ALA A 326 -11.67 -16.58 5.09
N THR A 327 -12.71 -17.09 4.42
CA THR A 327 -13.61 -18.10 4.99
C THR A 327 -13.01 -19.50 5.03
N HIS A 328 -12.02 -19.81 4.20
CA HIS A 328 -11.28 -21.07 4.32
C HIS A 328 -10.63 -21.25 5.69
N GLN A 329 -10.35 -20.18 6.39
CA GLN A 329 -9.79 -20.18 7.74
C GLN A 329 -10.75 -20.75 8.80
N TRP A 330 -12.05 -20.60 8.62
CA TRP A 330 -13.08 -21.00 9.59
C TRP A 330 -13.42 -22.49 9.53
N VAL A 331 -13.11 -23.15 8.41
CA VAL A 331 -13.41 -24.57 8.19
C VAL A 331 -12.29 -25.47 8.69
N ALA A 332 -11.08 -24.96 8.84
CA ALA A 332 -9.89 -25.71 9.24
C ALA A 332 -9.55 -25.62 10.75
N ALA A 333 -10.33 -24.87 11.51
CA ALA A 333 -10.23 -24.72 12.97
C ALA A 333 -11.34 -25.49 13.69
#